data_ab7eb6834c4510e9f7a9581ede598989
#
_entry.id   ab7eb6834c4510e9f7a9581ede598989
#
_cell.length_a   1.000
_cell.length_b   1.000
_cell.length_c   1.000
_cell.angle_alpha   90.00
_cell.angle_beta   90.00
_cell.angle_gamma   90.00
#
_symmetry.space_group_name_H-M   'P 1'
#
loop_
_entity.id
_entity.type
_entity.pdbx_description
1 polymer ?
#
loop_
_entity_poly.entity_id
_entity_poly.type
_entity_poly.pdbx_seq_one_letter_code
_entity_poly.pdbx_strand_id
1 'polypeptide(L)'
;MLRITVKEKGSEQRWTLQGRLTKECVAELISNWQATRRRLSAGNCIVDLNEITAIDKCGEEVLSMMIGEGATFVATGLYTKHLLEALHERAGHAPFQD
;
A
#
# COMPACT_ATOMS: atom_id res chain seq x y z
N MET A 1 7.84 -14.27 -0.85
CA MET A 1 6.45 -14.45 -1.27
C MET A 1 5.55 -13.42 -0.59
N LEU A 2 4.60 -12.90 -1.31
CA LEU A 2 3.69 -11.89 -0.77
C LEU A 2 2.27 -12.45 -0.74
N ARG A 3 1.59 -12.27 0.38
CA ARG A 3 0.19 -12.64 0.49
C ARG A 3 -0.66 -11.37 0.53
N ILE A 4 -1.66 -11.31 -0.33
CA ILE A 4 -2.54 -10.15 -0.43
C ILE A 4 -3.95 -10.61 -0.04
N THR A 5 -4.53 -9.94 0.95
CA THR A 5 -5.91 -10.21 1.37
C THR A 5 -6.68 -8.90 1.27
N VAL A 6 -7.85 -8.95 0.62
CA VAL A 6 -8.68 -7.77 0.46
C VAL A 6 -10.05 -8.05 1.05
N LYS A 7 -10.49 -7.18 1.94
CA LYS A 7 -11.82 -7.26 2.53
C LYS A 7 -12.57 -5.98 2.23
N GLU A 8 -13.83 -6.11 1.87
CA GLU A 8 -14.67 -4.97 1.56
C GLU A 8 -15.77 -4.86 2.60
N LYS A 9 -16.00 -3.65 3.08
CA LYS A 9 -17.06 -3.40 4.05
C LYS A 9 -17.61 -2.00 3.78
N GLY A 10 -18.83 -1.96 3.26
CA GLY A 10 -19.42 -0.70 2.84
C GLY A 10 -18.61 -0.07 1.72
N SER A 11 -18.23 1.17 1.89
CA SER A 11 -17.41 1.89 0.91
C SER A 11 -15.92 1.79 1.21
N GLU A 12 -15.54 0.96 2.19
CA GLU A 12 -14.14 0.84 2.58
C GLU A 12 -13.57 -0.49 2.12
N GLN A 13 -12.35 -0.47 1.61
CA GLN A 13 -11.58 -1.67 1.33
C GLN A 13 -10.40 -1.72 2.26
N ARG A 14 -10.17 -2.88 2.85
CA ARG A 14 -8.99 -3.08 3.68
C ARG A 14 -8.13 -4.15 3.07
N TRP A 15 -6.93 -3.75 2.71
CA TRP A 15 -5.91 -4.63 2.15
C TRP A 15 -4.94 -5.02 3.24
N THR A 16 -4.60 -6.29 3.32
CA THR A 16 -3.56 -6.76 4.24
C THR A 16 -2.48 -7.39 3.40
N LEU A 17 -1.27 -6.87 3.51
CA LEU A 17 -0.12 -7.41 2.80
C LEU A 17 0.78 -8.10 3.82
N GLN A 18 1.14 -9.35 3.52
CA GLN A 18 1.95 -10.17 4.42
C GLN A 18 3.13 -10.73 3.67
N GLY A 19 4.30 -10.66 4.28
CA GLY A 19 5.51 -11.26 3.76
C GLY A 19 6.47 -10.26 3.20
N ARG A 20 6.96 -10.50 1.98
CA ARG A 20 8.03 -9.70 1.39
C ARG A 20 7.52 -8.99 0.13
N LEU A 21 7.63 -7.68 0.13
CA LEU A 21 7.24 -6.89 -1.02
C LEU A 21 8.48 -6.57 -1.84
N THR A 22 8.81 -7.49 -2.74
CA THR A 22 10.02 -7.43 -3.54
C THR A 22 9.69 -7.48 -5.02
N LYS A 23 10.70 -7.31 -5.85
CA LYS A 23 10.55 -7.23 -7.30
C LYS A 23 9.69 -8.35 -7.87
N GLU A 24 9.85 -9.58 -7.36
CA GLU A 24 9.11 -10.72 -7.88
C GLU A 24 7.62 -10.64 -7.58
N CYS A 25 7.23 -9.84 -6.61
CA CYS A 25 5.85 -9.79 -6.14
C CYS A 25 5.12 -8.52 -6.56
N VAL A 26 5.84 -7.50 -7.02
CA VAL A 26 5.19 -6.21 -7.28
C VAL A 26 4.19 -6.29 -8.44
N ALA A 27 4.46 -7.13 -9.43
CA ALA A 27 3.52 -7.25 -10.56
C ALA A 27 2.17 -7.77 -10.09
N GLU A 28 2.17 -8.71 -9.16
CA GLU A 28 0.93 -9.25 -8.61
C GLU A 28 0.17 -8.17 -7.84
N LEU A 29 0.87 -7.40 -7.03
CA LEU A 29 0.24 -6.34 -6.27
C LEU A 29 -0.34 -5.27 -7.20
N ILE A 30 0.40 -4.86 -8.21
CA ILE A 30 -0.08 -3.86 -9.17
C ILE A 30 -1.33 -4.38 -9.88
N SER A 31 -1.32 -5.63 -10.32
CA SER A 31 -2.44 -6.21 -11.03
C SER A 31 -3.69 -6.23 -10.16
N ASN A 32 -3.56 -6.65 -8.90
CA ASN A 32 -4.68 -6.67 -7.97
C ASN A 32 -5.19 -5.26 -7.70
N TRP A 33 -4.28 -4.31 -7.53
CA TRP A 33 -4.63 -2.93 -7.25
C TRP A 33 -5.45 -2.33 -8.40
N GLN A 34 -4.98 -2.53 -9.63
CA GLN A 34 -5.65 -1.97 -10.80
C GLN A 34 -7.02 -2.59 -11.02
N ALA A 35 -7.12 -3.92 -10.87
CA ALA A 35 -8.39 -4.61 -11.05
C ALA A 35 -9.42 -4.14 -10.03
N THR A 36 -8.98 -3.94 -8.79
CA THR A 36 -9.88 -3.52 -7.72
C THR A 36 -10.34 -2.08 -7.93
N ARG A 37 -9.45 -1.21 -8.36
CA ARG A 37 -9.82 0.18 -8.59
C ARG A 37 -10.81 0.34 -9.73
N ARG A 38 -10.76 -0.53 -10.72
CA ARG A 38 -11.74 -0.49 -11.80
C ARG A 38 -13.13 -0.83 -11.30
N ARG A 39 -13.24 -1.77 -10.35
CA ARG A 39 -14.53 -2.15 -9.80
C ARG A 39 -15.10 -1.11 -8.85
N LEU A 40 -14.23 -0.45 -8.11
CA LEU A 40 -14.65 0.49 -7.07
C LEU A 40 -14.17 1.89 -7.44
N SER A 41 -15.04 2.64 -8.05
CA SER A 41 -14.70 3.98 -8.52
C SER A 41 -14.56 4.98 -7.36
N ALA A 42 -15.11 4.67 -6.21
CA ALA A 42 -15.06 5.55 -5.06
C ALA A 42 -15.01 4.73 -3.79
N GLY A 43 -14.38 5.28 -2.75
CA GLY A 43 -14.29 4.61 -1.47
C GLY A 43 -12.88 4.72 -0.92
N ASN A 44 -12.72 4.31 0.31
CA ASN A 44 -11.44 4.37 0.99
C ASN A 44 -10.71 3.06 0.87
N CYS A 45 -9.44 3.11 0.45
CA CYS A 45 -8.58 1.96 0.42
C CYS A 45 -7.56 2.08 1.53
N ILE A 46 -7.62 1.18 2.49
CA ILE A 46 -6.69 1.15 3.61
C ILE A 46 -5.80 -0.05 3.41
N VAL A 47 -4.50 0.16 3.45
CA VAL A 47 -3.51 -0.90 3.23
C VAL A 47 -2.71 -1.10 4.50
N ASP A 48 -2.82 -2.28 5.08
CA ASP A 48 -2.15 -2.63 6.32
C ASP A 48 -0.82 -3.30 6.01
N LEU A 49 0.27 -2.68 6.45
CA LEU A 49 1.62 -3.17 6.20
C LEU A 49 2.28 -3.75 7.44
N ASN A 50 1.52 -3.98 8.51
CA ASN A 50 2.10 -4.43 9.76
C ASN A 50 2.78 -5.79 9.67
N GLU A 51 2.43 -6.61 8.69
CA GLU A 51 3.01 -7.94 8.54
C GLU A 51 3.98 -8.04 7.36
N ILE A 52 4.38 -6.92 6.81
CA ILE A 52 5.44 -6.89 5.80
C ILE A 52 6.78 -7.01 6.50
N THR A 53 7.60 -7.94 6.05
CA THR A 53 8.90 -8.21 6.68
C THR A 53 10.07 -7.65 5.90
N ALA A 54 9.87 -7.32 4.61
CA ALA A 54 10.92 -6.74 3.79
C ALA A 54 10.32 -6.01 2.61
N ILE A 55 10.93 -4.89 2.23
CA ILE A 55 10.49 -4.08 1.10
C ILE A 55 11.75 -3.67 0.35
N ASP A 56 11.84 -4.01 -0.95
CA ASP A 56 12.96 -3.56 -1.76
C ASP A 56 12.56 -2.28 -2.51
N LYS A 57 13.46 -1.80 -3.35
CA LYS A 57 13.23 -0.54 -4.05
C LYS A 57 12.01 -0.62 -4.98
N CYS A 58 11.82 -1.75 -5.63
CA CYS A 58 10.65 -1.93 -6.49
C CYS A 58 9.36 -1.89 -5.67
N GLY A 59 9.39 -2.48 -4.48
CA GLY A 59 8.25 -2.41 -3.57
C GLY A 59 7.97 -0.99 -3.14
N GLU A 60 9.01 -0.21 -2.83
CA GLU A 60 8.84 1.18 -2.47
C GLU A 60 8.17 1.98 -3.58
N GLU A 61 8.56 1.72 -4.82
CA GLU A 61 7.99 2.43 -5.96
C GLU A 61 6.51 2.12 -6.12
N VAL A 62 6.11 0.88 -5.91
CA VAL A 62 4.71 0.50 -5.99
C VAL A 62 3.90 1.17 -4.88
N LEU A 63 4.42 1.18 -3.66
CA LEU A 63 3.73 1.84 -2.56
C LEU A 63 3.59 3.33 -2.83
N SER A 64 4.61 3.95 -3.39
CA SER A 64 4.56 5.36 -3.74
C SER A 64 3.47 5.63 -4.78
N MET A 65 3.35 4.76 -5.77
CA MET A 65 2.31 4.87 -6.78
C MET A 65 0.92 4.75 -6.15
N MET A 66 0.74 3.81 -5.22
CA MET A 66 -0.54 3.62 -4.57
C MET A 66 -0.92 4.83 -3.70
N ILE A 67 0.06 5.43 -3.04
CA ILE A 67 -0.17 6.67 -2.29
C ILE A 67 -0.67 7.77 -3.23
N GLY A 68 -0.03 7.91 -4.37
CA GLY A 68 -0.43 8.91 -5.35
C GLY A 68 -1.83 8.69 -5.88
N GLU A 69 -2.34 7.46 -5.82
CA GLU A 69 -3.68 7.13 -6.26
C GLU A 69 -4.70 7.12 -5.12
N GLY A 70 -4.30 7.51 -3.93
CA GLY A 70 -5.25 7.71 -2.84
C GLY A 70 -5.28 6.63 -1.77
N ALA A 71 -4.36 5.68 -1.81
CA ALA A 71 -4.30 4.64 -0.77
C ALA A 71 -3.85 5.23 0.55
N THR A 72 -4.43 4.75 1.65
CA THR A 72 -4.01 5.11 3.00
C THR A 72 -3.31 3.90 3.60
N PHE A 73 -2.08 4.09 4.08
CA PHE A 73 -1.32 2.99 4.65
C PHE A 73 -1.34 3.05 6.16
N VAL A 74 -1.38 1.87 6.78
CA VAL A 74 -1.35 1.71 8.23
C VAL A 74 -0.14 0.86 8.58
N ALA A 75 0.70 1.35 9.48
CA ALA A 75 1.87 0.62 9.94
C ALA A 75 2.23 1.08 11.34
N THR A 76 2.49 0.12 12.24
CA THR A 76 2.89 0.44 13.61
C THR A 76 4.37 0.14 13.84
N GLY A 77 5.02 -0.64 12.97
CA GLY A 77 6.44 -0.91 13.07
C GLY A 77 7.25 0.34 12.77
N LEU A 78 8.30 0.58 13.54
CA LEU A 78 9.10 1.78 13.40
C LEU A 78 9.68 1.92 12.00
N TYR A 79 10.26 0.84 11.49
CA TYR A 79 10.86 0.86 10.16
C TYR A 79 9.83 1.20 9.08
N THR A 80 8.70 0.51 9.11
CA THR A 80 7.66 0.71 8.10
C THR A 80 7.06 2.10 8.19
N LYS A 81 6.90 2.60 9.41
CA LYS A 81 6.36 3.94 9.62
C LYS A 81 7.28 5.00 9.02
N HIS A 82 8.59 4.88 9.25
CA HIS A 82 9.56 5.81 8.70
C HIS A 82 9.60 5.73 7.19
N LEU A 83 9.50 4.53 6.64
CA LEU A 83 9.47 4.35 5.21
C LEU A 83 8.26 5.04 4.59
N LEU A 84 7.09 4.88 5.21
CA LEU A 84 5.88 5.52 4.70
C LEU A 84 5.98 7.03 4.70
N GLU A 85 6.59 7.61 5.73
CA GLU A 85 6.79 9.05 5.78
C GLU A 85 7.66 9.50 4.62
N ALA A 86 8.73 8.78 4.34
CA ALA A 86 9.61 9.12 3.22
C ALA A 86 8.89 8.99 1.89
N LEU A 87 8.05 7.98 1.73
CA LEU A 87 7.31 7.78 0.49
C LEU A 87 6.28 8.88 0.27
N HIS A 88 5.62 9.34 1.35
CA HIS A 88 4.69 10.44 1.25
C HIS A 88 5.38 11.71 0.78
N GLU A 89 6.59 11.97 1.27
CA GLU A 89 7.35 13.11 0.83
C GLU A 89 7.71 13.02 -0.65
N ARG A 90 8.14 11.84 -1.10
CA ARG A 90 8.47 11.63 -2.50
C ARG A 90 7.28 11.81 -3.42
N ALA A 91 6.11 11.42 -2.95
CA ALA A 91 4.89 11.54 -3.74
C ALA A 91 4.32 12.96 -3.72
N GLY A 92 4.95 13.90 -3.02
CA GLY A 92 4.48 15.26 -2.95
C GLY A 92 3.39 15.47 -1.93
N HIS A 93 3.16 14.50 -1.06
CA HIS A 93 2.16 14.61 0.01
C HIS A 93 2.86 14.83 1.34
N ALA A 94 2.44 15.81 2.09
CA ALA A 94 2.95 15.98 3.43
C ALA A 94 2.42 14.84 4.30
N PRO A 95 3.28 14.13 5.04
CA PRO A 95 2.85 12.94 5.79
C PRO A 95 1.82 13.25 6.86
N PHE A 96 1.83 14.43 7.39
CA PHE A 96 0.88 14.82 8.43
C PHE A 96 0.19 16.09 8.04
N GLN A 97 -0.27 16.10 6.82
CA GLN A 97 -0.99 17.22 6.28
C GLN A 97 -2.32 17.35 6.98
N ASP A 98 -2.60 18.45 7.52
CA ASP A 98 -3.90 18.72 8.13
C ASP A 98 -4.58 19.85 7.43
#